data_0121714ba0c2423867642c722a6a591e
#
_entry.id   0121714ba0c2423867642c722a6a591e
#
_cell.length_a   1.000
_cell.length_b   1.000
_cell.length_c   1.000
_cell.angle_alpha   90.00
_cell.angle_beta   90.00
_cell.angle_gamma   90.00
#
_symmetry.space_group_name_H-M   'P 1'
#
loop_
_entity.id
_entity.type
_entity.pdbx_description
1 polymer ?
#
loop_
_entity_poly.entity_id
_entity_poly.type
_entity_poly.pdbx_seq_one_letter_code
_entity_poly.pdbx_strand_id
1 'polypeptide(L)'
;EKALKLKPNSVNAQANISNIYIRQLDNLEKAISESNKTLKIHHETSKFIYQKIPLYRLKHDVQQAEYLGSKNYKINGIDKFQKVGSEILAREENEKDNSNFNKKILLNQNEIESLLPFYKANHVYQTSKISGSCINPDKNWQHVEEQYLNSPKQIIYIDNFLSEEAVKELREFCLVSKVWHREYEHKYLGSFSDRGFVSPVHLQIAIDLKEKLPKLFGQHNLGKFWAFKYDSTLGKGINIHADFALINLNFWITPDEYNNEKNAGGLKVYDTPAPEDWTHQQYNKNRSSKEI
;
A
#
# COMPACT_ATOMS: atom_id res chain seq x y z
N GLU A 1 -5.41 -24.74 1.63
CA GLU A 1 -6.26 -25.24 2.73
C GLU A 1 -5.57 -26.28 3.60
N LYS A 2 -4.89 -27.32 3.02
CA LYS A 2 -4.17 -28.34 3.82
C LYS A 2 -3.14 -27.71 4.78
N ALA A 3 -2.39 -26.68 4.34
CA ALA A 3 -1.41 -25.99 5.18
C ALA A 3 -2.06 -25.29 6.39
N LEU A 4 -3.28 -24.74 6.25
CA LEU A 4 -4.02 -24.10 7.34
C LEU A 4 -4.59 -25.13 8.34
N LYS A 5 -4.88 -26.36 7.89
CA LYS A 5 -5.26 -27.44 8.84
C LYS A 5 -4.10 -27.80 9.78
N LEU A 6 -2.87 -27.75 9.27
CA LEU A 6 -1.66 -28.03 10.05
C LEU A 6 -1.21 -26.82 10.89
N LYS A 7 -1.37 -25.61 10.35
CA LYS A 7 -0.97 -24.35 10.99
C LYS A 7 -2.03 -23.28 10.73
N PRO A 8 -3.10 -23.22 11.56
CA PRO A 8 -4.24 -22.30 11.35
C PRO A 8 -3.85 -20.81 11.27
N ASN A 9 -2.80 -20.42 11.95
CA ASN A 9 -2.33 -19.03 12.00
C ASN A 9 -1.19 -18.73 11.00
N SER A 10 -1.12 -19.47 9.89
CA SER A 10 -0.13 -19.21 8.85
C SER A 10 -0.56 -18.05 7.96
N VAL A 11 0.02 -16.86 8.18
CA VAL A 11 -0.20 -15.66 7.36
C VAL A 11 0.03 -15.95 5.88
N ASN A 12 1.13 -16.62 5.54
CA ASN A 12 1.47 -16.90 4.13
C ASN A 12 0.50 -17.88 3.47
N ALA A 13 0.03 -18.89 4.20
CA ALA A 13 -0.96 -19.83 3.66
C ALA A 13 -2.32 -19.13 3.41
N GLN A 14 -2.72 -18.26 4.33
CA GLN A 14 -3.94 -17.48 4.18
C GLN A 14 -3.83 -16.43 3.06
N ALA A 15 -2.67 -15.76 2.94
CA ALA A 15 -2.39 -14.83 1.85
C ALA A 15 -2.48 -15.49 0.46
N ASN A 16 -2.02 -16.74 0.33
CA ASN A 16 -2.15 -17.48 -0.92
C ASN A 16 -3.62 -17.74 -1.30
N ILE A 17 -4.49 -18.02 -0.32
CA ILE A 17 -5.93 -18.17 -0.57
C ILE A 17 -6.52 -16.83 -1.01
N SER A 18 -6.20 -15.75 -0.31
CA SER A 18 -6.62 -14.40 -0.67
C SER A 18 -6.23 -14.05 -2.11
N ASN A 19 -4.98 -14.29 -2.50
CA ASN A 19 -4.49 -14.03 -3.85
C ASN A 19 -5.26 -14.79 -4.94
N ILE A 20 -5.72 -16.02 -4.67
CA ILE A 20 -6.53 -16.78 -5.64
C ILE A 20 -7.82 -16.03 -5.94
N TYR A 21 -8.58 -15.65 -4.92
CA TYR A 21 -9.85 -14.93 -5.10
C TYR A 21 -9.68 -13.53 -5.70
N ILE A 22 -8.63 -12.81 -5.32
CA ILE A 22 -8.31 -11.48 -5.88
C ILE A 22 -8.03 -11.57 -7.39
N ARG A 23 -7.28 -12.58 -7.81
CA ARG A 23 -6.91 -12.75 -9.22
C ARG A 23 -8.08 -13.16 -10.12
N GLN A 24 -9.00 -13.94 -9.59
CA GLN A 24 -10.14 -14.45 -10.35
C GLN A 24 -11.19 -13.38 -10.57
N LEU A 25 -11.39 -12.46 -9.63
CA LEU A 25 -12.44 -11.43 -9.63
C LEU A 25 -13.89 -11.98 -9.70
N ASP A 26 -14.07 -13.29 -9.51
CA ASP A 26 -15.38 -13.95 -9.64
C ASP A 26 -16.26 -13.73 -8.40
N ASN A 27 -15.64 -13.59 -7.23
CA ASN A 27 -16.31 -13.39 -5.96
C ASN A 27 -15.58 -12.33 -5.13
N LEU A 28 -16.01 -11.07 -5.31
CA LEU A 28 -15.39 -9.92 -4.69
C LEU A 28 -15.50 -9.92 -3.17
N GLU A 29 -16.64 -10.35 -2.63
CA GLU A 29 -16.83 -10.46 -1.18
C GLU A 29 -15.86 -11.47 -0.57
N LYS A 30 -15.68 -12.59 -1.23
CA LYS A 30 -14.74 -13.62 -0.81
C LYS A 30 -13.29 -13.13 -0.87
N ALA A 31 -12.90 -12.41 -1.92
CA ALA A 31 -11.59 -11.81 -2.06
C ALA A 31 -11.28 -10.85 -0.89
N ILE A 32 -12.22 -9.97 -0.57
CA ILE A 32 -12.13 -9.02 0.55
C ILE A 32 -12.06 -9.76 1.88
N SER A 33 -12.97 -10.73 2.09
CA SER A 33 -13.03 -11.51 3.33
C SER A 33 -11.74 -12.26 3.61
N GLU A 34 -11.18 -12.96 2.62
CA GLU A 34 -9.96 -13.75 2.80
C GLU A 34 -8.72 -12.85 3.02
N SER A 35 -8.66 -11.69 2.37
CA SER A 35 -7.62 -10.70 2.61
C SER A 35 -7.68 -10.12 4.03
N ASN A 36 -8.87 -9.78 4.50
CA ASN A 36 -9.08 -9.30 5.87
C ASN A 36 -8.76 -10.36 6.93
N LYS A 37 -9.03 -11.64 6.66
CA LYS A 37 -8.58 -12.74 7.51
C LYS A 37 -7.05 -12.80 7.60
N THR A 38 -6.36 -12.63 6.47
CA THR A 38 -4.89 -12.58 6.45
C THR A 38 -4.36 -11.45 7.31
N LEU A 39 -4.94 -10.25 7.18
CA LEU A 39 -4.58 -9.09 7.98
C LEU A 39 -4.82 -9.35 9.47
N LYS A 40 -5.97 -9.92 9.83
CA LYS A 40 -6.30 -10.26 11.23
C LYS A 40 -5.26 -11.22 11.82
N ILE A 41 -4.95 -12.32 11.13
CA ILE A 41 -3.92 -13.27 11.56
C ILE A 41 -2.56 -12.56 11.70
N HIS A 42 -2.23 -11.66 10.77
CA HIS A 42 -1.01 -10.88 10.86
C HIS A 42 -0.97 -10.02 12.13
N HIS A 43 -2.02 -9.29 12.45
CA HIS A 43 -2.09 -8.47 13.67
C HIS A 43 -2.03 -9.29 14.94
N GLU A 44 -2.65 -10.47 14.98
CA GLU A 44 -2.67 -11.34 16.14
C GLU A 44 -1.35 -12.07 16.38
N THR A 45 -0.67 -12.47 15.30
CA THR A 45 0.53 -13.31 15.37
C THR A 45 1.84 -12.57 15.24
N SER A 46 1.80 -11.30 14.82
CA SER A 46 3.01 -10.48 14.77
C SER A 46 3.61 -10.35 16.14
N LYS A 47 4.74 -10.96 16.31
CA LYS A 47 5.63 -10.75 17.48
C LYS A 47 6.27 -9.36 17.49
N PHE A 48 5.78 -8.61 16.64
CA PHE A 48 6.14 -7.41 16.11
C PHE A 48 6.70 -6.45 17.08
N ILE A 49 6.45 -6.36 18.07
CA ILE A 49 6.28 -5.13 18.59
C ILE A 49 7.15 -4.83 19.67
N TYR A 50 7.68 -5.70 20.05
CA TYR A 50 7.55 -5.68 21.43
C TYR A 50 8.74 -5.11 22.18
N GLN A 51 9.82 -4.90 21.56
CA GLN A 51 10.96 -4.25 22.20
C GLN A 51 11.57 -3.14 21.34
N LYS A 52 11.49 -3.26 20.03
CA LYS A 52 12.09 -2.26 19.14
C LYS A 52 11.15 -1.92 18.00
N ILE A 53 10.83 -0.64 17.86
CA ILE A 53 10.03 -0.11 16.76
C ILE A 53 10.82 0.99 16.03
N PRO A 54 10.81 1.05 14.69
CA PRO A 54 11.38 2.19 13.99
C PRO A 54 10.64 3.47 14.35
N LEU A 55 11.38 4.54 14.60
CA LEU A 55 10.80 5.84 14.98
C LEU A 55 9.79 6.33 13.94
N TYR A 56 10.12 6.24 12.65
CA TYR A 56 9.20 6.63 11.58
C TYR A 56 7.91 5.81 11.57
N ARG A 57 7.98 4.53 11.94
CA ARG A 57 6.80 3.69 12.05
C ARG A 57 5.86 4.18 13.14
N LEU A 58 6.38 4.46 14.33
CA LEU A 58 5.57 4.99 15.41
C LEU A 58 4.95 6.34 15.04
N LYS A 59 5.70 7.22 14.34
CA LYS A 59 5.20 8.50 13.84
C LYS A 59 4.00 8.32 12.90
N HIS A 60 4.13 7.44 11.90
CA HIS A 60 3.01 7.12 11.00
C HIS A 60 1.79 6.58 11.74
N ASP A 61 1.99 5.72 12.74
CA ASP A 61 0.89 5.09 13.47
C ASP A 61 0.21 6.08 14.43
N VAL A 62 0.96 7.01 15.05
CA VAL A 62 0.40 8.10 15.88
C VAL A 62 -0.43 9.05 15.02
N GLN A 63 0.10 9.50 13.89
CA GLN A 63 -0.64 10.35 12.95
C GLN A 63 -1.93 9.68 12.47
N GLN A 64 -1.90 8.38 12.18
CA GLN A 64 -3.11 7.65 11.81
C GLN A 64 -4.11 7.58 12.98
N ALA A 65 -3.64 7.31 14.19
CA ALA A 65 -4.50 7.28 15.37
C ALA A 65 -5.14 8.66 15.64
N GLU A 66 -4.39 9.76 15.49
CA GLU A 66 -4.90 11.12 15.60
C GLU A 66 -5.98 11.41 14.56
N TYR A 67 -5.73 11.03 13.29
CA TYR A 67 -6.73 11.18 12.23
C TYR A 67 -8.01 10.39 12.56
N LEU A 68 -7.87 9.13 12.94
CA LEU A 68 -9.01 8.27 13.30
C LEU A 68 -9.79 8.83 14.50
N GLY A 69 -9.09 9.32 15.52
CA GLY A 69 -9.69 9.98 16.68
C GLY A 69 -10.45 11.26 16.30
N SER A 70 -9.87 12.10 15.44
CA SER A 70 -10.51 13.32 14.92
C SER A 70 -11.81 13.05 14.15
N LYS A 71 -11.90 11.85 13.55
CA LYS A 71 -13.09 11.36 12.84
C LYS A 71 -14.03 10.55 13.72
N ASN A 72 -13.78 10.50 15.04
CA ASN A 72 -14.58 9.77 16.03
C ASN A 72 -14.65 8.24 15.82
N TYR A 73 -13.68 7.64 15.14
CA TYR A 73 -13.59 6.18 15.03
C TYR A 73 -13.33 5.54 16.41
N LYS A 74 -14.13 4.56 16.76
CA LYS A 74 -13.98 3.81 18.01
C LYS A 74 -13.12 2.56 17.78
N ILE A 75 -11.84 2.68 18.06
CA ILE A 75 -10.86 1.60 17.90
C ILE A 75 -10.27 1.27 19.27
N ASN A 76 -10.16 -0.03 19.56
CA ASN A 76 -9.64 -0.48 20.83
C ASN A 76 -8.23 0.08 21.10
N GLY A 77 -8.07 0.77 22.22
CA GLY A 77 -6.79 1.32 22.68
C GLY A 77 -6.35 2.62 22.01
N ILE A 78 -7.17 3.24 21.14
CA ILE A 78 -6.78 4.42 20.36
C ILE A 78 -6.36 5.60 21.25
N ASP A 79 -7.12 5.95 22.27
CA ASP A 79 -6.83 7.12 23.13
C ASP A 79 -5.52 6.95 23.90
N LYS A 80 -5.32 5.74 24.43
CA LYS A 80 -4.09 5.40 25.16
C LYS A 80 -2.89 5.36 24.21
N PHE A 81 -3.10 4.86 22.99
CA PHE A 81 -2.08 4.83 21.94
C PHE A 81 -1.64 6.23 21.53
N GLN A 82 -2.57 7.13 21.29
CA GLN A 82 -2.27 8.52 20.94
C GLN A 82 -1.43 9.18 22.05
N LYS A 83 -1.89 9.09 23.29
CA LYS A 83 -1.20 9.69 24.43
C LYS A 83 0.23 9.16 24.56
N VAL A 84 0.37 7.86 24.76
CA VAL A 84 1.68 7.25 25.00
C VAL A 84 2.60 7.33 23.79
N GLY A 85 2.06 7.16 22.57
CA GLY A 85 2.82 7.29 21.34
C GLY A 85 3.39 8.70 21.17
N SER A 86 2.61 9.75 21.44
CA SER A 86 3.07 11.13 21.39
C SER A 86 4.11 11.46 22.48
N GLU A 87 3.96 10.92 23.69
CA GLU A 87 4.96 11.05 24.77
C GLU A 87 6.31 10.42 24.34
N ILE A 88 6.27 9.23 23.71
CA ILE A 88 7.46 8.58 23.20
C ILE A 88 8.09 9.41 22.08
N LEU A 89 7.32 9.89 21.11
CA LEU A 89 7.83 10.72 20.02
C LEU A 89 8.52 11.98 20.55
N ALA A 90 7.89 12.70 21.50
CA ALA A 90 8.46 13.89 22.12
C ALA A 90 9.79 13.60 22.86
N ARG A 91 9.89 12.44 23.54
CA ARG A 91 11.13 12.01 24.17
C ARG A 91 12.26 11.79 23.15
N GLU A 92 11.94 11.13 22.03
CA GLU A 92 12.93 10.78 21.01
C GLU A 92 13.37 11.99 20.18
N GLU A 93 12.50 12.98 19.97
CA GLU A 93 12.82 14.24 19.26
C GLU A 93 13.79 15.11 20.06
N ASN A 94 13.76 15.04 21.38
CA ASN A 94 14.69 15.76 22.25
C ASN A 94 16.11 15.17 22.27
N GLU A 95 16.31 13.95 21.79
CA GLU A 95 17.63 13.37 21.63
C GLU A 95 18.32 13.95 20.39
N LYS A 96 19.46 14.60 20.58
CA LYS A 96 20.20 15.40 19.55
C LYS A 96 20.67 14.63 18.32
N ASP A 97 20.48 13.33 18.23
CA ASP A 97 20.93 12.50 17.08
C ASP A 97 19.79 12.21 16.11
N ASN A 98 19.35 13.26 15.39
CA ASN A 98 18.35 13.14 14.33
C ASN A 98 18.91 12.62 12.99
N SER A 99 20.19 12.27 12.90
CA SER A 99 20.83 11.85 11.64
C SER A 99 20.53 10.40 11.26
N ASN A 100 20.11 9.57 12.20
CA ASN A 100 19.83 8.16 11.94
C ASN A 100 18.40 7.93 11.49
N PHE A 101 18.17 7.92 10.19
CA PHE A 101 16.86 7.71 9.56
C PHE A 101 16.16 6.39 9.94
N ASN A 102 16.92 5.39 10.34
CA ASN A 102 16.42 4.07 10.73
C ASN A 102 16.50 3.84 12.25
N LYS A 103 16.54 4.91 13.05
CA LYS A 103 16.57 4.80 14.51
C LYS A 103 15.43 3.88 14.97
N LYS A 104 15.79 2.83 15.70
CA LYS A 104 14.83 1.96 16.39
C LYS A 104 14.79 2.35 17.85
N ILE A 105 13.61 2.68 18.33
CA ILE A 105 13.37 2.98 19.74
C ILE A 105 13.11 1.70 20.53
N LEU A 106 13.65 1.67 21.74
CA LEU A 106 13.40 0.60 22.68
C LEU A 106 12.21 1.00 23.58
N LEU A 107 11.19 0.16 23.58
CA LEU A 107 10.01 0.36 24.41
C LEU A 107 10.14 -0.40 25.72
N ASN A 108 9.73 0.21 26.82
CA ASN A 108 9.57 -0.47 28.09
C ASN A 108 8.26 -1.25 28.16
N GLN A 109 8.09 -2.08 29.18
CA GLN A 109 6.93 -2.96 29.30
C GLN A 109 5.61 -2.20 29.38
N ASN A 110 5.55 -1.07 30.08
CA ASN A 110 4.33 -0.25 30.20
C ASN A 110 3.94 0.42 28.87
N GLU A 111 4.93 0.86 28.11
CA GLU A 111 4.72 1.41 26.75
C GLU A 111 4.17 0.32 25.82
N ILE A 112 4.76 -0.88 25.84
CA ILE A 112 4.28 -2.02 25.06
C ILE A 112 2.83 -2.33 25.37
N GLU A 113 2.49 -2.50 26.66
CA GLU A 113 1.12 -2.79 27.10
C GLU A 113 0.12 -1.70 26.72
N SER A 114 0.59 -0.46 26.64
CA SER A 114 -0.23 0.69 26.26
C SER A 114 -0.50 0.76 24.76
N LEU A 115 0.49 0.42 23.93
CA LEU A 115 0.38 0.49 22.47
C LEU A 115 -0.29 -0.75 21.87
N LEU A 116 -0.13 -1.90 22.51
CA LEU A 116 -0.53 -3.21 22.00
C LEU A 116 -2.02 -3.33 21.62
N PRO A 117 -3.00 -2.83 22.40
CA PRO A 117 -4.42 -2.94 22.02
C PRO A 117 -4.74 -2.30 20.68
N PHE A 118 -4.18 -1.12 20.42
CA PHE A 118 -4.35 -0.46 19.12
C PHE A 118 -3.66 -1.23 17.98
N TYR A 119 -2.44 -1.71 18.20
CA TYR A 119 -1.74 -2.50 17.17
C TYR A 119 -2.50 -3.78 16.79
N LYS A 120 -3.09 -4.47 17.76
CA LYS A 120 -3.89 -5.68 17.53
C LYS A 120 -5.29 -5.42 16.98
N ALA A 121 -5.80 -4.20 17.12
CA ALA A 121 -7.11 -3.87 16.59
C ALA A 121 -7.13 -3.99 15.06
N ASN A 122 -8.09 -4.73 14.54
CA ASN A 122 -8.33 -4.85 13.12
C ASN A 122 -9.40 -3.85 12.69
N HIS A 123 -9.03 -2.86 11.89
CA HIS A 123 -9.93 -1.86 11.36
C HIS A 123 -9.63 -1.61 9.89
N VAL A 124 -10.58 -1.98 9.04
CA VAL A 124 -10.50 -1.79 7.59
C VAL A 124 -11.76 -1.07 7.14
N TYR A 125 -11.57 0.09 6.56
CA TYR A 125 -12.65 0.87 5.97
C TYR A 125 -13.28 0.11 4.81
N GLN A 126 -14.60 0.05 4.81
CA GLN A 126 -15.34 -0.56 3.71
C GLN A 126 -15.76 0.56 2.76
N THR A 127 -15.12 0.64 1.61
CA THR A 127 -15.51 1.60 0.57
C THR A 127 -16.89 1.28 0.05
N SER A 128 -17.62 2.30 -0.36
CA SER A 128 -18.83 2.12 -1.15
C SER A 128 -18.49 1.54 -2.53
N LYS A 129 -19.39 0.78 -3.12
CA LYS A 129 -19.33 0.45 -4.53
C LYS A 129 -19.66 1.71 -5.32
N ILE A 130 -18.82 2.06 -6.30
CA ILE A 130 -19.05 3.23 -7.15
C ILE A 130 -20.23 2.96 -8.10
N SER A 131 -21.15 3.90 -8.18
CA SER A 131 -22.23 3.86 -9.16
C SER A 131 -21.68 4.21 -10.54
N GLY A 132 -21.66 3.26 -11.44
CA GLY A 132 -21.01 3.40 -12.75
C GLY A 132 -19.58 2.90 -12.74
N SER A 133 -18.64 3.66 -13.31
CA SER A 133 -17.25 3.25 -13.48
C SER A 133 -16.29 3.96 -12.50
N CYS A 134 -15.34 3.20 -11.97
CA CYS A 134 -14.22 3.76 -11.23
C CYS A 134 -13.19 4.47 -12.10
N ILE A 135 -13.10 4.13 -13.38
CA ILE A 135 -12.28 4.88 -14.32
C ILE A 135 -13.11 5.97 -14.96
N ASN A 136 -12.49 7.10 -15.27
CA ASN A 136 -13.17 8.33 -15.69
C ASN A 136 -14.07 8.09 -16.93
N PRO A 137 -15.39 8.26 -16.82
CA PRO A 137 -16.33 7.97 -17.91
C PRO A 137 -16.22 8.94 -19.09
N ASP A 138 -15.64 10.14 -18.87
CA ASP A 138 -15.54 11.18 -19.91
C ASP A 138 -14.34 10.99 -20.84
N LYS A 139 -13.52 9.96 -20.60
CA LYS A 139 -12.36 9.66 -21.43
C LYS A 139 -12.71 8.71 -22.59
N ASN A 140 -12.10 8.97 -23.73
CA ASN A 140 -12.08 8.02 -24.84
C ASN A 140 -11.06 6.90 -24.60
N TRP A 141 -11.50 5.85 -23.91
CA TRP A 141 -10.63 4.73 -23.53
C TRP A 141 -10.08 3.94 -24.70
N GLN A 142 -10.81 3.86 -25.81
CA GLN A 142 -10.28 3.25 -27.03
C GLN A 142 -9.07 4.04 -27.55
N HIS A 143 -9.14 5.36 -27.54
CA HIS A 143 -8.01 6.20 -27.94
C HIS A 143 -6.81 6.05 -26.99
N VAL A 144 -7.05 5.98 -25.68
CA VAL A 144 -6.01 5.71 -24.67
C VAL A 144 -5.32 4.35 -24.92
N GLU A 145 -6.11 3.33 -25.21
CA GLU A 145 -5.59 2.00 -25.53
C GLU A 145 -4.71 2.01 -26.80
N GLU A 146 -5.17 2.69 -27.85
CA GLU A 146 -4.41 2.88 -29.08
C GLU A 146 -3.12 3.68 -28.87
N GLN A 147 -3.17 4.74 -28.05
CA GLN A 147 -1.96 5.51 -27.70
C GLN A 147 -0.90 4.63 -27.03
N TYR A 148 -1.32 3.79 -26.07
CA TYR A 148 -0.39 2.89 -25.39
C TYR A 148 0.21 1.86 -26.36
N LEU A 149 -0.63 1.21 -27.17
CA LEU A 149 -0.21 0.17 -28.10
C LEU A 149 0.73 0.70 -29.19
N ASN A 150 0.54 1.95 -29.61
CA ASN A 150 1.37 2.62 -30.61
C ASN A 150 2.57 3.39 -30.02
N SER A 151 2.67 3.48 -28.69
CA SER A 151 3.80 4.12 -28.04
C SER A 151 5.05 3.26 -28.19
N PRO A 152 6.15 3.77 -28.76
CA PRO A 152 7.38 3.01 -28.97
C PRO A 152 7.97 2.42 -27.66
N LYS A 153 7.72 3.10 -26.53
CA LYS A 153 8.20 2.72 -25.21
C LYS A 153 7.12 2.05 -24.35
N GLN A 154 5.89 1.97 -24.84
CA GLN A 154 4.72 1.49 -24.10
C GLN A 154 4.59 2.16 -22.72
N ILE A 155 4.84 3.45 -22.67
CA ILE A 155 4.71 4.30 -21.49
C ILE A 155 3.84 5.47 -21.87
N ILE A 156 2.73 5.66 -21.18
CA ILE A 156 1.85 6.81 -21.33
C ILE A 156 1.49 7.38 -19.95
N TYR A 157 1.02 8.61 -19.94
CA TYR A 157 0.62 9.39 -18.76
C TYR A 157 -0.76 9.92 -19.00
N ILE A 158 -1.61 9.73 -18.06
CA ILE A 158 -3.04 9.97 -18.22
C ILE A 158 -3.52 10.71 -16.96
N ASP A 159 -3.78 12.01 -17.12
CA ASP A 159 -4.43 12.77 -16.07
C ASP A 159 -5.89 12.36 -15.90
N ASN A 160 -6.41 12.50 -14.70
CA ASN A 160 -7.80 12.18 -14.37
C ASN A 160 -8.21 10.78 -14.85
N PHE A 161 -7.38 9.79 -14.57
CA PHE A 161 -7.62 8.40 -14.97
C PHE A 161 -8.82 7.80 -14.23
N LEU A 162 -8.86 7.98 -12.92
CA LEU A 162 -9.97 7.52 -12.09
C LEU A 162 -11.09 8.56 -12.02
N SER A 163 -12.29 8.14 -11.72
CA SER A 163 -13.37 9.05 -11.36
C SER A 163 -13.07 9.73 -10.02
N GLU A 164 -13.58 10.94 -9.82
CA GLU A 164 -13.37 11.69 -8.56
C GLU A 164 -13.88 10.90 -7.35
N GLU A 165 -15.00 10.20 -7.50
CA GLU A 165 -15.57 9.36 -6.45
C GLU A 165 -14.64 8.19 -6.10
N ALA A 166 -14.06 7.54 -7.11
CA ALA A 166 -13.10 6.45 -6.87
C ALA A 166 -11.83 6.94 -6.18
N VAL A 167 -11.29 8.09 -6.58
CA VAL A 167 -10.13 8.71 -5.89
C VAL A 167 -10.45 9.02 -4.44
N LYS A 168 -11.63 9.61 -4.16
CA LYS A 168 -12.09 9.93 -2.81
C LYS A 168 -12.18 8.68 -1.94
N GLU A 169 -12.82 7.63 -2.43
CA GLU A 169 -12.97 6.36 -1.71
C GLU A 169 -11.63 5.67 -1.45
N LEU A 170 -10.73 5.64 -2.45
CA LEU A 170 -9.38 5.10 -2.28
C LEU A 170 -8.57 5.88 -1.23
N ARG A 171 -8.68 7.21 -1.27
CA ARG A 171 -7.99 8.06 -0.31
C ARG A 171 -8.52 7.83 1.10
N GLU A 172 -9.84 7.81 1.29
CA GLU A 172 -10.45 7.54 2.60
C GLU A 172 -10.06 6.14 3.09
N PHE A 173 -10.06 5.15 2.21
CA PHE A 173 -9.55 3.81 2.53
C PHE A 173 -8.12 3.85 3.08
N CYS A 174 -7.23 4.57 2.41
CA CYS A 174 -5.82 4.70 2.80
C CYS A 174 -5.63 5.43 4.13
N LEU A 175 -6.46 6.43 4.43
CA LEU A 175 -6.37 7.22 5.65
C LEU A 175 -6.96 6.48 6.86
N VAL A 176 -8.05 5.75 6.65
CA VAL A 176 -8.83 5.14 7.74
C VAL A 176 -8.38 3.71 8.05
N SER A 177 -7.96 2.94 7.04
CA SER A 177 -7.67 1.53 7.23
C SER A 177 -6.31 1.28 7.89
N LYS A 178 -6.30 0.39 8.90
CA LYS A 178 -5.08 -0.09 9.56
C LYS A 178 -4.43 -1.23 8.77
N VAL A 179 -3.96 -0.92 7.57
CA VAL A 179 -3.42 -1.89 6.60
C VAL A 179 -1.92 -1.70 6.31
N TRP A 180 -1.31 -0.68 6.87
CA TRP A 180 0.09 -0.32 6.64
C TRP A 180 1.02 -1.20 7.50
N HIS A 181 1.31 -2.39 7.03
CA HIS A 181 1.98 -3.42 7.83
C HIS A 181 3.44 -3.67 7.46
N ARG A 182 3.91 -3.19 6.31
CA ARG A 182 5.28 -3.43 5.86
C ARG A 182 6.15 -2.19 6.00
N GLU A 183 7.24 -2.34 6.71
CA GLU A 183 8.25 -1.31 6.91
C GLU A 183 9.31 -1.38 5.83
N TYR A 184 9.80 -0.21 5.39
CA TYR A 184 10.88 -0.07 4.42
C TYR A 184 11.96 0.88 4.94
N GLU A 185 13.21 0.62 4.57
CA GLU A 185 14.39 1.35 5.05
C GLU A 185 14.35 2.86 4.79
N HIS A 186 13.62 3.31 3.78
CA HIS A 186 13.51 4.73 3.42
C HIS A 186 12.30 5.41 4.06
N LYS A 187 11.90 5.00 5.27
CA LYS A 187 10.85 5.62 6.09
C LYS A 187 9.45 5.63 5.46
N TYR A 188 9.12 4.68 4.63
CA TYR A 188 7.77 4.53 4.11
C TYR A 188 7.16 3.19 4.50
N LEU A 189 5.85 3.14 4.50
CA LEU A 189 5.09 1.93 4.79
C LEU A 189 4.42 1.41 3.54
N GLY A 190 4.32 0.08 3.43
CA GLY A 190 3.61 -0.60 2.36
C GLY A 190 2.41 -1.36 2.86
N SER A 191 1.43 -1.49 1.97
CA SER A 191 0.26 -2.32 2.16
C SER A 191 -0.03 -3.14 0.90
N PHE A 192 -0.53 -4.36 1.06
CA PHE A 192 -0.67 -5.32 -0.03
C PHE A 192 -2.06 -5.93 -0.08
N SER A 193 -2.52 -6.21 -1.31
CA SER A 193 -3.86 -6.74 -1.58
C SER A 193 -4.17 -8.05 -0.84
N ASP A 194 -3.19 -8.89 -0.59
CA ASP A 194 -3.35 -10.15 0.12
C ASP A 194 -3.41 -10.01 1.66
N ARG A 195 -3.28 -8.79 2.18
CA ARG A 195 -3.23 -8.49 3.62
C ARG A 195 -4.04 -7.25 3.99
N GLY A 196 -5.27 -7.21 3.54
CA GLY A 196 -6.23 -6.16 3.92
C GLY A 196 -6.26 -4.94 3.00
N PHE A 197 -5.29 -4.76 2.09
CA PHE A 197 -5.34 -3.66 1.12
C PHE A 197 -6.25 -4.04 -0.04
N VAL A 198 -7.54 -4.21 0.24
CA VAL A 198 -8.55 -4.55 -0.74
C VAL A 198 -9.92 -4.04 -0.27
N SER A 199 -10.69 -3.50 -1.21
CA SER A 199 -12.04 -3.01 -0.99
C SER A 199 -12.85 -3.15 -2.28
N PRO A 200 -14.18 -2.94 -2.26
CA PRO A 200 -15.00 -2.94 -3.46
C PRO A 200 -14.44 -2.07 -4.59
N VAL A 201 -13.96 -0.85 -4.28
CA VAL A 201 -13.41 0.08 -5.28
C VAL A 201 -12.14 -0.46 -5.94
N HIS A 202 -11.22 -1.06 -5.18
CA HIS A 202 -10.01 -1.65 -5.76
C HIS A 202 -10.33 -2.73 -6.79
N LEU A 203 -11.29 -3.60 -6.47
CA LEU A 203 -11.66 -4.70 -7.36
C LEU A 203 -12.49 -4.21 -8.55
N GLN A 204 -13.34 -3.19 -8.34
CA GLN A 204 -14.10 -2.57 -9.41
C GLN A 204 -13.18 -1.89 -10.43
N ILE A 205 -12.13 -1.19 -9.99
CA ILE A 205 -11.11 -0.64 -10.91
C ILE A 205 -10.54 -1.73 -11.80
N ALA A 206 -10.20 -2.90 -11.25
CA ALA A 206 -9.66 -3.99 -12.04
C ALA A 206 -10.65 -4.55 -13.07
N ILE A 207 -11.95 -4.58 -12.73
CA ILE A 207 -13.02 -4.98 -13.64
C ILE A 207 -13.19 -3.95 -14.74
N ASP A 208 -13.29 -2.67 -14.37
CA ASP A 208 -13.48 -1.56 -15.32
C ASP A 208 -12.31 -1.48 -16.32
N LEU A 209 -11.08 -1.74 -15.87
CA LEU A 209 -9.92 -1.82 -16.76
C LEU A 209 -10.06 -2.91 -17.82
N LYS A 210 -10.55 -4.09 -17.44
CA LYS A 210 -10.77 -5.19 -18.39
C LYS A 210 -11.89 -4.86 -19.39
N GLU A 211 -12.92 -4.16 -18.96
CA GLU A 211 -14.05 -3.79 -19.80
C GLU A 211 -13.72 -2.64 -20.77
N LYS A 212 -13.03 -1.63 -20.30
CA LYS A 212 -12.77 -0.40 -21.06
C LYS A 212 -11.48 -0.44 -21.89
N LEU A 213 -10.53 -1.28 -21.50
CA LEU A 213 -9.24 -1.46 -22.17
C LEU A 213 -9.00 -2.95 -22.49
N PRO A 214 -9.91 -3.58 -23.27
CA PRO A 214 -9.92 -5.03 -23.45
C PRO A 214 -8.71 -5.58 -24.20
N LYS A 215 -8.09 -4.81 -25.10
CA LYS A 215 -6.87 -5.22 -25.82
C LYS A 215 -5.66 -5.27 -24.87
N LEU A 216 -5.64 -4.43 -23.82
CA LEU A 216 -4.57 -4.39 -22.83
C LEU A 216 -4.81 -5.37 -21.68
N PHE A 217 -6.02 -5.42 -21.13
CA PHE A 217 -6.28 -6.14 -19.89
C PHE A 217 -7.25 -7.33 -20.04
N GLY A 218 -7.99 -7.43 -21.14
CA GLY A 218 -9.04 -8.43 -21.31
C GLY A 218 -8.58 -9.86 -21.10
N GLN A 219 -7.39 -10.20 -21.59
CA GLN A 219 -6.79 -11.55 -21.51
C GLN A 219 -5.89 -11.74 -20.29
N HIS A 220 -5.67 -10.70 -19.48
CA HIS A 220 -4.75 -10.78 -18.35
C HIS A 220 -5.49 -10.86 -17.02
N ASN A 221 -4.94 -11.66 -16.12
CA ASN A 221 -5.42 -11.71 -14.76
C ASN A 221 -4.78 -10.58 -13.94
N LEU A 222 -5.55 -10.08 -12.97
CA LEU A 222 -5.01 -9.19 -11.97
C LEU A 222 -3.86 -9.89 -11.22
N GLY A 223 -2.66 -9.36 -11.31
CA GLY A 223 -1.50 -9.94 -10.66
C GLY A 223 -1.52 -9.64 -9.17
N LYS A 224 -1.27 -8.40 -8.82
CA LYS A 224 -1.20 -7.89 -7.46
C LYS A 224 -1.35 -6.38 -7.47
N PHE A 225 -1.87 -5.82 -6.39
CA PHE A 225 -1.83 -4.38 -6.16
C PHE A 225 -1.39 -4.07 -4.73
N TRP A 226 -0.82 -2.91 -4.57
CA TRP A 226 -0.27 -2.43 -3.31
C TRP A 226 -0.27 -0.91 -3.28
N ALA A 227 -0.02 -0.35 -2.12
CA ALA A 227 0.20 1.07 -1.96
C ALA A 227 1.38 1.36 -1.03
N PHE A 228 1.92 2.56 -1.18
CA PHE A 228 2.95 3.08 -0.31
C PHE A 228 2.49 4.38 0.36
N LYS A 229 2.78 4.50 1.66
CA LYS A 229 2.54 5.68 2.46
C LYS A 229 3.89 6.29 2.82
N TYR A 230 4.15 7.48 2.30
CA TYR A 230 5.40 8.21 2.52
C TYR A 230 5.27 9.24 3.63
N ASP A 231 6.37 9.54 4.29
CA ASP A 231 6.53 10.73 5.15
C ASP A 231 7.11 11.88 4.31
N SER A 232 6.70 13.11 4.58
CA SER A 232 7.21 14.32 3.92
C SER A 232 8.72 14.57 4.13
N THR A 233 9.34 13.87 5.06
CA THR A 233 10.78 13.97 5.38
C THR A 233 11.64 12.92 4.66
N LEU A 234 11.09 12.23 3.67
CA LEU A 234 11.80 11.22 2.91
C LEU A 234 12.92 11.84 2.06
N GLY A 235 14.14 11.56 2.44
CA GLY A 235 15.30 12.08 1.73
C GLY A 235 15.74 11.28 0.49
N LYS A 236 15.22 10.07 0.26
CA LYS A 236 15.57 9.21 -0.89
C LYS A 236 14.35 8.41 -1.32
N GLY A 237 14.09 8.39 -2.62
CA GLY A 237 13.04 7.59 -3.23
C GLY A 237 13.29 6.07 -3.16
N ILE A 238 12.42 5.32 -3.82
CA ILE A 238 12.60 3.87 -4.02
C ILE A 238 13.76 3.65 -5.00
N ASN A 239 14.56 2.63 -4.75
CA ASN A 239 15.64 2.24 -5.67
C ASN A 239 15.08 1.79 -7.01
N ILE A 240 15.91 1.90 -8.06
CA ILE A 240 15.60 1.40 -9.41
C ILE A 240 15.24 -0.08 -9.30
N HIS A 241 14.12 -0.46 -9.86
CA HIS A 241 13.64 -1.84 -9.93
C HIS A 241 12.61 -1.97 -11.05
N ALA A 242 12.35 -3.20 -11.44
CA ALA A 242 11.20 -3.54 -12.27
C ALA A 242 10.24 -4.44 -11.51
N ASP A 243 8.94 -4.20 -11.65
CA ASP A 243 7.92 -5.07 -11.11
C ASP A 243 7.70 -6.28 -12.03
N PHE A 244 7.39 -7.42 -11.42
CA PHE A 244 7.04 -8.62 -12.18
C PHE A 244 5.61 -8.53 -12.68
N ALA A 245 5.40 -7.74 -13.71
CA ALA A 245 4.10 -7.55 -14.35
C ALA A 245 4.29 -7.28 -15.85
N LEU A 246 3.31 -7.67 -16.66
CA LEU A 246 3.28 -7.33 -18.07
C LEU A 246 2.90 -5.87 -18.27
N ILE A 247 1.94 -5.38 -17.49
CA ILE A 247 1.50 -3.99 -17.47
C ILE A 247 1.39 -3.52 -16.03
N ASN A 248 1.99 -2.38 -15.73
CA ASN A 248 1.90 -1.68 -14.45
C ASN A 248 1.09 -0.40 -14.59
N LEU A 249 0.24 -0.15 -13.59
CA LEU A 249 -0.47 1.11 -13.43
C LEU A 249 -0.11 1.74 -12.09
N ASN A 250 0.29 2.99 -12.10
CA ASN A 250 0.60 3.75 -10.90
C ASN A 250 -0.42 4.90 -10.77
N PHE A 251 -1.10 4.97 -9.63
CA PHE A 251 -2.07 6.02 -9.31
C PHE A 251 -1.54 6.91 -8.20
N TRP A 252 -1.47 8.22 -8.46
CA TRP A 252 -1.21 9.23 -7.43
C TRP A 252 -2.56 9.72 -6.90
N ILE A 253 -2.92 9.29 -5.71
CA ILE A 253 -4.21 9.61 -5.08
C ILE A 253 -4.11 10.73 -4.03
N THR A 254 -2.91 11.22 -3.75
CA THR A 254 -2.69 12.36 -2.87
C THR A 254 -2.91 13.64 -3.66
N PRO A 255 -3.75 14.59 -3.19
CA PRO A 255 -3.94 15.87 -3.86
C PRO A 255 -2.66 16.68 -4.02
N ASP A 256 -2.56 17.44 -5.09
CA ASP A 256 -1.38 18.22 -5.47
C ASP A 256 -0.99 19.26 -4.43
N GLU A 257 -1.94 19.78 -3.66
CA GLU A 257 -1.70 20.73 -2.54
C GLU A 257 -0.79 20.18 -1.44
N TYR A 258 -0.65 18.84 -1.36
CA TYR A 258 0.28 18.17 -0.43
C TYR A 258 1.64 17.86 -1.04
N ASN A 259 1.87 18.25 -2.30
CA ASN A 259 3.20 18.16 -2.90
C ASN A 259 4.05 19.35 -2.45
N ASN A 260 4.94 19.11 -1.51
CA ASN A 260 5.79 20.16 -0.93
C ASN A 260 6.96 20.59 -1.83
N GLU A 261 7.27 19.84 -2.88
CA GLU A 261 8.39 20.09 -3.78
C GLU A 261 7.92 20.11 -5.24
N LYS A 262 7.80 21.30 -5.80
CA LYS A 262 7.31 21.51 -7.18
C LYS A 262 8.13 20.80 -8.27
N ASN A 263 9.42 20.53 -8.00
CA ASN A 263 10.36 19.96 -8.97
C ASN A 263 10.84 18.54 -8.57
N ALA A 264 10.29 17.95 -7.52
CA ALA A 264 10.63 16.63 -7.05
C ALA A 264 9.36 15.77 -6.83
N GLY A 265 9.56 14.50 -6.70
CA GLY A 265 8.47 13.51 -6.60
C GLY A 265 8.17 12.85 -7.94
N GLY A 266 7.18 11.97 -7.94
CA GLY A 266 6.80 11.20 -9.11
C GLY A 266 7.71 10.00 -9.37
N LEU A 267 7.48 9.35 -10.50
CA LEU A 267 8.18 8.15 -10.94
C LEU A 267 9.18 8.50 -12.04
N LYS A 268 10.42 8.09 -11.88
CA LYS A 268 11.41 8.13 -12.96
C LYS A 268 11.38 6.79 -13.68
N VAL A 269 11.03 6.82 -14.96
CA VAL A 269 11.05 5.64 -15.81
C VAL A 269 12.27 5.71 -16.71
N TYR A 270 13.09 4.68 -16.66
CA TYR A 270 14.27 4.55 -17.50
C TYR A 270 13.87 3.93 -18.83
N ASP A 271 14.36 4.48 -19.93
CA ASP A 271 14.04 4.03 -21.29
C ASP A 271 15.07 3.04 -21.86
N THR A 272 16.09 2.74 -21.09
CA THR A 272 17.08 1.72 -21.43
C THR A 272 16.54 0.35 -21.01
N PRO A 273 16.35 -0.59 -21.95
CA PRO A 273 15.88 -1.91 -21.63
C PRO A 273 16.91 -2.68 -20.80
N ALA A 274 16.42 -3.63 -20.00
CA ALA A 274 17.32 -4.58 -19.34
C ALA A 274 18.08 -5.41 -20.40
N PRO A 275 19.33 -5.84 -20.14
CA PRO A 275 20.03 -6.79 -21.00
C PRO A 275 19.16 -8.04 -21.25
N GLU A 276 19.15 -8.51 -22.51
CA GLU A 276 18.25 -9.61 -22.91
C GLU A 276 18.51 -10.92 -22.17
N ASP A 277 19.72 -11.14 -21.69
CA ASP A 277 20.13 -12.31 -20.92
C ASP A 277 19.83 -12.20 -19.42
N TRP A 278 19.33 -11.03 -18.96
CA TRP A 278 19.03 -10.84 -17.56
C TRP A 278 17.64 -11.34 -17.19
N THR A 279 17.57 -12.15 -16.14
CA THR A 279 16.32 -12.45 -15.49
C THR A 279 15.82 -11.25 -14.68
N HIS A 280 14.51 -11.13 -14.46
CA HIS A 280 13.91 -10.13 -13.55
C HIS A 280 14.61 -10.11 -12.17
N GLN A 281 15.04 -11.27 -11.68
CA GLN A 281 15.73 -11.35 -10.39
C GLN A 281 17.15 -10.77 -10.45
N GLN A 282 17.87 -10.94 -11.55
CA GLN A 282 19.19 -10.32 -11.76
C GLN A 282 19.07 -8.81 -11.89
N TYR A 283 18.11 -8.32 -12.68
CA TYR A 283 17.82 -6.90 -12.81
C TYR A 283 17.60 -6.23 -11.44
N ASN A 284 16.77 -6.83 -10.59
CA ASN A 284 16.45 -6.27 -9.28
C ASN A 284 17.55 -6.48 -8.22
N LYS A 285 18.50 -7.35 -8.43
CA LYS A 285 19.65 -7.53 -7.53
C LYS A 285 20.76 -6.51 -7.77
N ASN A 286 20.98 -6.14 -9.01
CA ASN A 286 22.04 -5.20 -9.43
C ASN A 286 21.55 -3.74 -9.30
N ARG A 287 21.11 -3.38 -8.09
CA ARG A 287 20.51 -2.07 -7.77
C ARG A 287 21.52 -0.92 -7.72
N SER A 288 22.77 -1.12 -8.06
CA SER A 288 23.74 -0.04 -8.11
C SER A 288 23.72 0.61 -9.49
N SER A 289 23.46 1.90 -9.52
CA SER A 289 23.42 2.77 -10.71
C SER A 289 24.74 2.84 -11.51
N LYS A 290 25.68 1.92 -11.28
CA LYS A 290 26.96 1.87 -11.98
C LYS A 290 26.99 0.90 -13.15
N GLU A 291 25.95 0.08 -13.32
CA GLU A 291 25.88 -0.98 -14.35
C GLU A 291 24.66 -0.87 -15.28
N ILE A 292 23.87 0.22 -15.15
CA ILE A 292 22.75 0.52 -16.07
C ILE A 292 23.08 1.78 -16.87
#